data_7ef91c83bed4538b35b335603bcd49ac
#
_entry.id   7ef91c83bed4538b35b335603bcd49ac
#
_cell.length_a   1.000
_cell.length_b   1.000
_cell.length_c   1.000
_cell.angle_alpha   90.00
_cell.angle_beta   90.00
_cell.angle_gamma   90.00
#
_symmetry.space_group_name_H-M   'P 1'
#
loop_
_entity.id
_entity.type
_entity.pdbx_description
1 polymer ?
#
loop_
_entity_poly.entity_id
_entity_poly.type
_entity_poly.pdbx_seq_one_letter_code
_entity_poly.pdbx_strand_id
1 'polypeptide(L)'
;MARILIKNGTVVSPTGRHETDVLIEGETILALFERGKADALNVTADKVIDAKGKYVVPGGIDVHTHMELPFGGTSASDTFETGTTAAAWGGVTTIVDMALQRYGENVHEGLAEWHRKAGGNCAVDYAFHQIIGGIDEQSLKDMTYLVEHEGVTSFKLFMAYPGVFYSDDGQILRAMQTASENGATIMMHAENGIAIDVLVQQRIARGDTDPKYHS
;
A
#
# COMPACT_ATOMS: atom_id res chain seq x y z
N MET A 1 22.89 20.30 -0.29
CA MET A 1 21.58 19.72 -0.71
C MET A 1 20.70 20.88 -1.10
N ALA A 2 19.77 20.67 -2.04
CA ALA A 2 18.84 21.71 -2.45
C ALA A 2 17.86 22.03 -1.31
N ARG A 3 17.56 23.33 -1.13
CA ARG A 3 16.61 23.82 -0.13
C ARG A 3 15.33 24.30 -0.79
N ILE A 4 14.21 23.91 -0.22
CA ILE A 4 12.88 24.37 -0.63
C ILE A 4 12.21 25.03 0.57
N LEU A 5 11.73 26.26 0.41
CA LEU A 5 10.96 26.97 1.42
C LEU A 5 9.50 27.09 0.95
N ILE A 6 8.58 26.46 1.68
CA ILE A 6 7.14 26.57 1.47
C ILE A 6 6.60 27.65 2.42
N LYS A 7 5.99 28.71 1.89
CA LYS A 7 5.56 29.89 2.65
C LYS A 7 4.05 30.11 2.58
N ASN A 8 3.55 30.83 3.58
CA ASN A 8 2.19 31.36 3.62
C ASN A 8 1.06 30.32 3.64
N GLY A 9 1.38 29.03 3.67
CA GLY A 9 0.38 27.96 3.76
C GLY A 9 -0.16 27.77 5.17
N THR A 10 -1.19 26.93 5.28
CA THR A 10 -1.65 26.39 6.56
C THR A 10 -1.19 24.93 6.64
N VAL A 11 -0.20 24.67 7.49
CA VAL A 11 0.29 23.31 7.75
C VAL A 11 -0.75 22.56 8.57
N VAL A 12 -1.13 21.36 8.11
CA VAL A 12 -2.03 20.47 8.83
C VAL A 12 -1.26 19.24 9.32
N SER A 13 -1.34 18.99 10.61
CA SER A 13 -0.69 17.88 11.30
C SER A 13 -1.65 17.18 12.27
N PRO A 14 -1.28 16.05 12.88
CA PRO A 14 -2.09 15.41 13.90
C PRO A 14 -2.42 16.32 15.12
N THR A 15 -1.60 17.34 15.36
CA THR A 15 -1.79 18.30 16.46
C THR A 15 -2.66 19.48 16.09
N GLY A 16 -3.08 19.63 14.83
CA GLY A 16 -3.97 20.71 14.39
C GLY A 16 -3.48 21.45 13.14
N ARG A 17 -3.99 22.68 12.99
CA ARG A 17 -3.67 23.59 11.86
C ARG A 17 -2.75 24.69 12.35
N HIS A 18 -1.66 24.94 11.64
CA HIS A 18 -0.64 25.89 12.04
C HIS A 18 -0.26 26.80 10.86
N GLU A 19 -0.21 28.09 11.11
CA GLU A 19 0.27 29.09 10.17
C GLU A 19 1.81 29.12 10.19
N THR A 20 2.43 28.23 9.41
CA THR A 20 3.84 27.88 9.55
C THR A 20 4.48 27.78 8.17
N ASP A 21 5.66 28.37 8.02
CA ASP A 21 6.50 28.17 6.83
C ASP A 21 7.37 26.90 7.06
N VAL A 22 7.60 26.11 6.01
CA VAL A 22 8.33 24.84 6.07
C VAL A 22 9.59 24.94 5.24
N LEU A 23 10.75 24.72 5.86
CA LEU A 23 12.03 24.60 5.17
C LEU A 23 12.40 23.13 5.03
N ILE A 24 12.63 22.72 3.81
CA ILE A 24 13.08 21.37 3.43
C ILE A 24 14.51 21.46 2.92
N GLU A 25 15.37 20.56 3.35
CA GLU A 25 16.72 20.38 2.81
C GLU A 25 16.91 18.93 2.37
N GLY A 26 17.07 18.71 1.06
CA GLY A 26 17.06 17.37 0.48
C GLY A 26 15.71 16.67 0.73
N GLU A 27 15.70 15.60 1.48
CA GLU A 27 14.51 14.78 1.79
C GLU A 27 13.99 14.99 3.23
N THR A 28 14.50 15.99 3.93
CA THR A 28 14.19 16.21 5.35
C THR A 28 13.57 17.58 5.59
N ILE A 29 12.53 17.65 6.44
CA ILE A 29 12.03 18.92 6.99
C ILE A 29 13.10 19.42 7.97
N LEU A 30 13.84 20.48 7.56
CA LEU A 30 14.93 21.04 8.34
C LEU A 30 14.41 21.92 9.48
N ALA A 31 13.38 22.75 9.19
CA ALA A 31 12.83 23.66 10.18
C ALA A 31 11.38 24.05 9.86
N LEU A 32 10.67 24.43 10.90
CA LEU A 32 9.36 25.07 10.84
C LEU A 32 9.46 26.47 11.43
N PHE A 33 8.92 27.46 10.76
CA PHE A 33 8.93 28.85 11.21
C PHE A 33 7.50 29.37 11.35
N GLU A 34 7.23 30.16 12.35
CA GLU A 34 6.01 30.96 12.35
C GLU A 34 5.94 31.79 11.06
N ARG A 35 4.75 32.00 10.53
CA ARG A 35 4.54 32.76 9.30
C ARG A 35 5.33 34.08 9.27
N GLY A 36 6.11 34.27 8.23
CA GLY A 36 6.94 35.48 8.01
C GLY A 36 8.25 35.51 8.82
N LYS A 37 8.49 34.57 9.73
CA LYS A 37 9.76 34.52 10.48
C LYS A 37 10.93 34.06 9.62
N ALA A 38 10.68 33.22 8.64
CA ALA A 38 11.72 32.82 7.69
C ALA A 38 12.30 34.03 6.92
N ASP A 39 11.47 34.97 6.52
CA ASP A 39 11.94 36.23 5.89
C ASP A 39 12.70 37.10 6.87
N ALA A 40 12.18 37.30 8.08
CA ALA A 40 12.83 38.11 9.11
C ALA A 40 14.22 37.59 9.50
N LEU A 41 14.44 36.27 9.37
CA LEU A 41 15.71 35.61 9.64
C LEU A 41 16.61 35.48 8.39
N ASN A 42 16.17 36.04 7.24
CA ASN A 42 16.86 35.93 5.95
C ASN A 42 17.19 34.48 5.55
N VAL A 43 16.22 33.57 5.76
CA VAL A 43 16.40 32.15 5.39
C VAL A 43 16.49 32.05 3.87
N THR A 44 17.57 31.45 3.37
CA THR A 44 17.80 31.26 1.93
C THR A 44 17.36 29.86 1.50
N ALA A 45 16.74 29.78 0.32
CA ALA A 45 16.36 28.53 -0.32
C ALA A 45 16.56 28.62 -1.84
N ASP A 46 16.85 27.47 -2.47
CA ASP A 46 17.02 27.40 -3.92
C ASP A 46 15.66 27.54 -4.65
N LYS A 47 14.58 27.13 -3.98
CA LYS A 47 13.21 27.24 -4.47
C LYS A 47 12.28 27.72 -3.37
N VAL A 48 11.43 28.70 -3.69
CA VAL A 48 10.36 29.17 -2.80
C VAL A 48 9.01 28.83 -3.42
N ILE A 49 8.12 28.22 -2.63
CA ILE A 49 6.75 27.89 -3.01
C ILE A 49 5.81 28.74 -2.17
N ASP A 50 5.02 29.62 -2.82
CA ASP A 50 3.95 30.36 -2.15
C ASP A 50 2.68 29.49 -2.07
N ALA A 51 2.36 29.05 -0.86
CA ALA A 51 1.18 28.26 -0.55
C ALA A 51 0.03 29.09 0.03
N LYS A 52 -0.01 30.41 -0.23
CA LYS A 52 -1.07 31.29 0.27
C LYS A 52 -2.47 30.76 -0.07
N GLY A 53 -3.31 30.59 0.97
CA GLY A 53 -4.67 30.08 0.84
C GLY A 53 -4.75 28.57 0.61
N LYS A 54 -3.64 27.85 0.72
CA LYS A 54 -3.58 26.39 0.55
C LYS A 54 -3.23 25.69 1.87
N TYR A 55 -3.62 24.42 1.97
CA TYR A 55 -3.12 23.54 3.01
C TYR A 55 -1.77 22.94 2.58
N VAL A 56 -0.88 22.78 3.52
CA VAL A 56 0.38 22.04 3.39
C VAL A 56 0.24 20.81 4.27
N VAL A 57 0.26 19.64 3.64
CA VAL A 57 0.04 18.35 4.29
C VAL A 57 1.18 17.41 3.92
N PRO A 58 1.47 16.36 4.74
CA PRO A 58 2.32 15.25 4.28
C PRO A 58 1.75 14.65 3.00
N GLY A 59 2.60 14.07 2.17
CA GLY A 59 2.14 13.28 1.03
C GLY A 59 1.26 12.12 1.46
N GLY A 60 0.27 11.76 0.65
CA GLY A 60 -0.59 10.62 0.92
C GLY A 60 0.20 9.30 0.88
N ILE A 61 -0.18 8.34 1.72
CA ILE A 61 0.29 6.96 1.66
C ILE A 61 -0.91 6.09 1.27
N ASP A 62 -0.85 5.49 0.08
CA ASP A 62 -1.87 4.54 -0.36
C ASP A 62 -1.43 3.12 0.01
N VAL A 63 -2.11 2.56 1.00
CA VAL A 63 -1.75 1.25 1.57
C VAL A 63 -2.48 0.08 0.91
N HIS A 64 -3.17 0.30 -0.20
CA HIS A 64 -3.92 -0.77 -0.87
C HIS A 64 -3.93 -0.59 -2.38
N THR A 65 -2.86 -1.00 -3.03
CA THR A 65 -2.71 -0.95 -4.49
C THR A 65 -2.44 -2.34 -5.08
N HIS A 66 -2.72 -2.48 -6.38
CA HIS A 66 -2.58 -3.74 -7.11
C HIS A 66 -1.98 -3.47 -8.50
N MET A 67 -0.71 -3.02 -8.53
CA MET A 67 -0.01 -2.78 -9.79
C MET A 67 0.34 -4.10 -10.46
N GLU A 68 -0.01 -4.25 -11.74
CA GLU A 68 0.27 -5.46 -12.55
C GLU A 68 -0.25 -6.78 -11.93
N LEU A 69 -1.23 -6.72 -11.01
CA LEU A 69 -1.73 -7.91 -10.34
C LEU A 69 -2.47 -8.81 -11.34
N PRO A 70 -2.05 -10.07 -11.54
CA PRO A 70 -2.80 -11.03 -12.34
C PRO A 70 -3.98 -11.56 -11.53
N PHE A 71 -5.19 -11.40 -12.08
CA PHE A 71 -6.41 -11.92 -11.46
C PHE A 71 -7.50 -12.17 -12.52
N GLY A 72 -8.29 -13.24 -12.36
CA GLY A 72 -9.44 -13.54 -13.20
C GLY A 72 -9.12 -13.74 -14.69
N GLY A 73 -7.93 -14.22 -15.03
CA GLY A 73 -7.50 -14.44 -16.42
C GLY A 73 -7.01 -13.18 -17.14
N THR A 74 -6.86 -12.08 -16.41
CA THR A 74 -6.30 -10.81 -16.87
C THR A 74 -5.30 -10.25 -15.85
N SER A 75 -4.85 -9.03 -16.03
CA SER A 75 -4.04 -8.32 -15.04
C SER A 75 -4.56 -6.89 -14.86
N ALA A 76 -4.23 -6.28 -13.73
CA ALA A 76 -4.47 -4.85 -13.52
C ALA A 76 -3.80 -4.07 -14.65
N SER A 77 -4.50 -3.05 -15.16
CA SER A 77 -4.06 -2.26 -16.32
C SER A 77 -2.88 -1.34 -16.01
N ASP A 78 -2.77 -0.89 -14.75
CA ASP A 78 -1.67 -0.05 -14.34
C ASP A 78 -0.40 -0.85 -14.06
N THR A 79 0.70 -0.40 -14.66
CA THR A 79 2.06 -0.81 -14.29
C THR A 79 2.52 -0.01 -13.06
N PHE A 80 3.64 -0.40 -12.46
CA PHE A 80 4.26 0.41 -11.40
C PHE A 80 4.58 1.82 -11.90
N GLU A 81 5.03 1.99 -13.14
CA GLU A 81 5.30 3.30 -13.72
C GLU A 81 4.03 4.15 -13.86
N THR A 82 2.98 3.62 -14.51
CA THR A 82 1.76 4.40 -14.78
C THR A 82 0.97 4.69 -13.52
N GLY A 83 0.79 3.68 -12.65
CA GLY A 83 0.04 3.82 -11.40
C GLY A 83 0.73 4.74 -10.40
N THR A 84 2.04 4.64 -10.22
CA THR A 84 2.78 5.54 -9.31
C THR A 84 2.90 6.96 -9.85
N THR A 85 2.96 7.14 -11.17
CA THR A 85 2.86 8.45 -11.79
C THR A 85 1.50 9.08 -11.52
N ALA A 86 0.40 8.33 -11.67
CA ALA A 86 -0.95 8.81 -11.33
C ALA A 86 -1.08 9.13 -9.83
N ALA A 87 -0.51 8.29 -8.95
CA ALA A 87 -0.43 8.52 -7.52
C ALA A 87 0.23 9.85 -7.18
N ALA A 88 1.40 10.14 -7.78
CA ALA A 88 2.11 11.41 -7.61
C ALA A 88 1.25 12.61 -8.02
N TRP A 89 0.53 12.54 -9.13
CA TRP A 89 -0.41 13.58 -9.57
C TRP A 89 -1.57 13.78 -8.59
N GLY A 90 -2.00 12.73 -7.89
CA GLY A 90 -2.99 12.78 -6.82
C GLY A 90 -2.46 13.28 -5.47
N GLY A 91 -1.15 13.51 -5.34
CA GLY A 91 -0.51 13.91 -4.08
C GLY A 91 -0.18 12.73 -3.16
N VAL A 92 -0.24 11.50 -3.66
CA VAL A 92 0.28 10.30 -3.00
C VAL A 92 1.78 10.22 -3.26
N THR A 93 2.57 10.07 -2.20
CA THR A 93 4.04 10.03 -2.27
C THR A 93 4.61 8.66 -1.91
N THR A 94 3.77 7.75 -1.45
CA THR A 94 4.17 6.39 -1.10
C THR A 94 3.00 5.44 -1.38
N ILE A 95 3.28 4.31 -2.00
CA ILE A 95 2.31 3.22 -2.12
C ILE A 95 2.78 2.00 -1.31
N VAL A 96 1.84 1.20 -0.82
CA VAL A 96 2.12 -0.14 -0.30
C VAL A 96 1.32 -1.12 -1.13
N ASP A 97 2.01 -1.77 -2.07
CA ASP A 97 1.39 -2.69 -3.02
C ASP A 97 1.31 -4.12 -2.46
N MET A 98 0.53 -4.98 -3.10
CA MET A 98 0.27 -6.34 -2.67
C MET A 98 1.13 -7.33 -3.47
N ALA A 99 2.32 -7.68 -2.97
CA ALA A 99 3.14 -8.75 -3.55
C ALA A 99 2.42 -10.10 -3.47
N LEU A 100 2.39 -10.84 -4.56
CA LEU A 100 1.58 -12.05 -4.69
C LEU A 100 2.42 -13.31 -4.58
N GLN A 101 2.09 -14.18 -3.62
CA GLN A 101 2.41 -15.60 -3.71
C GLN A 101 1.18 -16.33 -4.27
N ARG A 102 1.32 -17.05 -5.37
CA ARG A 102 0.27 -17.95 -5.86
C ARG A 102 0.29 -19.26 -5.07
N TYR A 103 -0.83 -19.96 -5.08
CA TYR A 103 -0.92 -21.27 -4.44
C TYR A 103 0.15 -22.23 -4.99
N GLY A 104 0.96 -22.81 -4.09
CA GLY A 104 2.05 -23.72 -4.42
C GLY A 104 3.38 -23.06 -4.85
N GLU A 105 3.43 -21.74 -4.92
CA GLU A 105 4.68 -20.99 -5.12
C GLU A 105 5.38 -20.70 -3.78
N ASN A 106 6.67 -20.40 -3.84
CA ASN A 106 7.43 -19.94 -2.68
C ASN A 106 7.11 -18.46 -2.40
N VAL A 107 6.95 -18.10 -1.12
CA VAL A 107 6.64 -16.72 -0.71
C VAL A 107 7.73 -15.74 -1.14
N HIS A 108 9.00 -16.13 -1.02
CA HIS A 108 10.14 -15.29 -1.40
C HIS A 108 10.19 -15.01 -2.91
N GLU A 109 9.82 -15.98 -3.75
CA GLU A 109 9.75 -15.79 -5.20
C GLU A 109 8.67 -14.76 -5.57
N GLY A 110 7.52 -14.81 -4.89
CA GLY A 110 6.45 -13.84 -5.05
C GLY A 110 6.92 -12.42 -4.69
N LEU A 111 7.59 -12.23 -3.57
CA LEU A 111 8.13 -10.93 -3.17
C LEU A 111 9.22 -10.44 -4.13
N ALA A 112 10.14 -11.32 -4.53
CA ALA A 112 11.22 -10.97 -5.47
C ALA A 112 10.67 -10.51 -6.83
N GLU A 113 9.59 -11.12 -7.31
CA GLU A 113 8.93 -10.70 -8.55
C GLU A 113 8.39 -9.27 -8.43
N TRP A 114 7.77 -8.91 -7.30
CA TRP A 114 7.28 -7.55 -7.06
C TRP A 114 8.41 -6.53 -6.95
N HIS A 115 9.49 -6.86 -6.26
CA HIS A 115 10.69 -6.02 -6.25
C HIS A 115 11.26 -5.80 -7.65
N ARG A 116 11.29 -6.84 -8.49
CA ARG A 116 11.76 -6.74 -9.88
C ARG A 116 10.86 -5.82 -10.72
N LYS A 117 9.55 -5.85 -10.52
CA LYS A 117 8.60 -5.00 -11.23
C LYS A 117 8.68 -3.53 -10.78
N ALA A 118 8.77 -3.29 -9.48
CA ALA A 118 8.79 -1.95 -8.91
C ALA A 118 10.15 -1.27 -9.04
N GLY A 119 11.25 -2.02 -8.94
CA GLY A 119 12.60 -1.50 -8.91
C GLY A 119 12.96 -0.67 -10.13
N GLY A 120 13.19 0.64 -9.91
CA GLY A 120 13.49 1.61 -10.96
C GLY A 120 12.31 2.08 -11.81
N ASN A 121 11.10 1.58 -11.54
CA ASN A 121 9.88 1.90 -12.30
C ASN A 121 8.87 2.73 -11.51
N CYS A 122 9.11 3.02 -10.24
CA CYS A 122 8.20 3.81 -9.41
C CYS A 122 8.55 5.30 -9.45
N ALA A 123 7.54 6.15 -9.63
CA ALA A 123 7.65 7.62 -9.53
C ALA A 123 7.56 8.13 -8.09
N VAL A 124 7.11 7.28 -7.14
CA VAL A 124 7.00 7.57 -5.70
C VAL A 124 7.62 6.42 -4.92
N ASP A 125 7.78 6.59 -3.61
CA ASP A 125 8.25 5.52 -2.73
C ASP A 125 7.28 4.34 -2.72
N TYR A 126 7.81 3.14 -2.51
CA TYR A 126 6.98 1.94 -2.44
C TYR A 126 7.42 0.99 -1.34
N ALA A 127 6.46 0.22 -0.83
CA ALA A 127 6.64 -0.92 0.04
C ALA A 127 5.66 -2.02 -0.36
N PHE A 128 5.72 -3.18 0.31
CA PHE A 128 4.84 -4.30 0.03
C PHE A 128 4.16 -4.84 1.27
N HIS A 129 2.89 -5.19 1.09
CA HIS A 129 2.22 -6.26 1.84
C HIS A 129 2.45 -7.57 1.09
N GLN A 130 2.48 -8.70 1.78
CA GLN A 130 2.58 -10.00 1.13
C GLN A 130 1.24 -10.74 1.14
N ILE A 131 0.72 -11.06 -0.04
CA ILE A 131 -0.38 -12.01 -0.19
C ILE A 131 0.18 -13.42 0.03
N ILE A 132 -0.43 -14.17 0.95
CA ILE A 132 -0.13 -15.58 1.17
C ILE A 132 -1.24 -16.40 0.50
N GLY A 133 -0.95 -16.96 -0.67
CA GLY A 133 -1.91 -17.74 -1.46
C GLY A 133 -2.05 -19.19 -1.01
N GLY A 134 -1.14 -19.67 -0.18
CA GLY A 134 -1.20 -21.02 0.42
C GLY A 134 -0.48 -21.03 1.76
N ILE A 135 -1.20 -21.45 2.82
CA ILE A 135 -0.66 -21.52 4.18
C ILE A 135 -0.30 -22.96 4.53
N ASP A 136 1.01 -23.19 4.71
CA ASP A 136 1.60 -24.43 5.19
C ASP A 136 2.72 -24.11 6.20
N GLU A 137 3.42 -25.14 6.67
CA GLU A 137 4.52 -24.97 7.63
C GLU A 137 5.69 -24.15 7.07
N GLN A 138 5.91 -24.17 5.76
CA GLN A 138 6.98 -23.40 5.16
C GLN A 138 6.59 -21.91 5.02
N SER A 139 5.39 -21.62 4.55
CA SER A 139 4.91 -20.24 4.42
C SER A 139 4.82 -19.52 5.78
N LEU A 140 4.51 -20.23 6.88
CA LEU A 140 4.55 -19.67 8.24
C LEU A 140 5.98 -19.28 8.67
N LYS A 141 6.98 -20.11 8.33
CA LYS A 141 8.40 -19.76 8.57
C LYS A 141 8.83 -18.58 7.70
N ASP A 142 8.39 -18.57 6.44
CA ASP A 142 8.69 -17.49 5.51
C ASP A 142 8.07 -16.17 5.97
N MET A 143 6.86 -16.17 6.55
CA MET A 143 6.26 -14.98 7.18
C MET A 143 7.17 -14.40 8.25
N THR A 144 7.72 -15.24 9.14
CA THR A 144 8.69 -14.79 10.16
C THR A 144 9.93 -14.18 9.51
N TYR A 145 10.51 -14.88 8.53
CA TYR A 145 11.69 -14.39 7.82
C TYR A 145 11.45 -13.03 7.13
N LEU A 146 10.29 -12.87 6.48
CA LEU A 146 9.94 -11.61 5.80
C LEU A 146 9.85 -10.42 6.78
N VAL A 147 9.34 -10.65 8.00
CA VAL A 147 9.32 -9.61 9.04
C VAL A 147 10.73 -9.25 9.50
N GLU A 148 11.56 -10.25 9.77
CA GLU A 148 12.87 -10.06 10.38
C GLU A 148 13.93 -9.53 9.41
N HIS A 149 13.83 -9.86 8.12
CA HIS A 149 14.90 -9.63 7.15
C HIS A 149 14.51 -8.77 5.96
N GLU A 150 13.23 -8.78 5.54
CA GLU A 150 12.77 -8.05 4.35
C GLU A 150 11.91 -6.82 4.70
N GLY A 151 11.59 -6.60 5.99
CA GLY A 151 10.79 -5.46 6.44
C GLY A 151 9.30 -5.54 6.03
N VAL A 152 8.83 -6.70 5.58
CA VAL A 152 7.41 -6.93 5.26
C VAL A 152 6.68 -7.34 6.54
N THR A 153 5.92 -6.42 7.11
CA THR A 153 5.27 -6.58 8.42
C THR A 153 3.76 -6.79 8.35
N SER A 154 3.24 -7.08 7.17
CA SER A 154 1.80 -7.27 6.96
C SER A 154 1.51 -8.27 5.86
N PHE A 155 0.53 -9.14 6.12
CA PHE A 155 0.18 -10.26 5.27
C PHE A 155 -1.31 -10.23 4.93
N LYS A 156 -1.64 -10.49 3.66
CA LYS A 156 -3.01 -10.53 3.16
C LYS A 156 -3.47 -11.96 2.95
N LEU A 157 -4.60 -12.32 3.54
CA LEU A 157 -5.27 -13.61 3.40
C LEU A 157 -6.69 -13.43 2.85
N PHE A 158 -7.30 -14.52 2.39
CA PHE A 158 -8.63 -14.51 1.79
C PHE A 158 -9.51 -15.62 2.37
N MET A 159 -10.71 -15.25 2.79
CA MET A 159 -11.82 -16.17 3.05
C MET A 159 -12.69 -16.40 1.80
N ALA A 160 -12.29 -15.83 0.67
CA ALA A 160 -12.96 -15.90 -0.61
C ALA A 160 -12.09 -16.60 -1.67
N TYR A 161 -12.62 -16.78 -2.86
CA TYR A 161 -11.95 -17.35 -4.03
C TYR A 161 -11.47 -18.79 -3.83
N PRO A 162 -12.40 -19.77 -3.55
CA PRO A 162 -12.05 -21.19 -3.45
C PRO A 162 -11.26 -21.65 -4.67
N GLY A 163 -10.17 -22.40 -4.42
CA GLY A 163 -9.28 -22.89 -5.47
C GLY A 163 -8.27 -21.90 -6.03
N VAL A 164 -8.29 -20.62 -5.55
CA VAL A 164 -7.34 -19.57 -5.98
C VAL A 164 -6.56 -19.03 -4.79
N PHE A 165 -7.24 -18.41 -3.81
CA PHE A 165 -6.62 -17.75 -2.65
C PHE A 165 -7.21 -18.18 -1.30
N TYR A 166 -8.29 -18.94 -1.32
CA TYR A 166 -9.04 -19.31 -0.11
C TYR A 166 -8.15 -19.99 0.92
N SER A 167 -8.17 -19.46 2.14
CA SER A 167 -7.59 -20.07 3.34
C SER A 167 -8.71 -20.52 4.29
N ASP A 168 -8.60 -21.71 4.85
CA ASP A 168 -9.53 -22.19 5.87
C ASP A 168 -9.25 -21.57 7.26
N ASP A 169 -10.20 -21.73 8.18
CA ASP A 169 -10.13 -21.15 9.52
C ASP A 169 -8.88 -21.61 10.30
N GLY A 170 -8.43 -22.85 10.11
CA GLY A 170 -7.23 -23.39 10.76
C GLY A 170 -5.96 -22.76 10.21
N GLN A 171 -5.89 -22.56 8.90
CA GLN A 171 -4.81 -21.88 8.23
C GLN A 171 -4.74 -20.42 8.66
N ILE A 172 -5.88 -19.72 8.66
CA ILE A 172 -5.99 -18.34 9.11
C ILE A 172 -5.54 -18.18 10.56
N LEU A 173 -6.00 -19.06 11.46
CA LEU A 173 -5.62 -19.01 12.87
C LEU A 173 -4.11 -19.17 13.05
N ARG A 174 -3.48 -20.13 12.36
CA ARG A 174 -2.02 -20.33 12.43
C ARG A 174 -1.25 -19.11 11.91
N ALA A 175 -1.67 -18.53 10.80
CA ALA A 175 -1.06 -17.32 10.28
C ALA A 175 -1.21 -16.13 11.26
N MET A 176 -2.37 -15.99 11.91
CA MET A 176 -2.58 -14.96 12.94
C MET A 176 -1.68 -15.16 14.16
N GLN A 177 -1.49 -16.41 14.60
CA GLN A 177 -0.57 -16.74 15.70
C GLN A 177 0.88 -16.37 15.34
N THR A 178 1.36 -16.80 14.16
CA THR A 178 2.69 -16.45 13.65
C THR A 178 2.87 -14.94 13.53
N ALA A 179 1.89 -14.23 12.99
CA ALA A 179 1.94 -12.77 12.87
C ALA A 179 2.00 -12.09 14.25
N SER A 180 1.21 -12.58 15.22
CA SER A 180 1.22 -12.05 16.59
C SER A 180 2.58 -12.23 17.29
N GLU A 181 3.24 -13.36 17.09
CA GLU A 181 4.57 -13.64 17.65
C GLU A 181 5.64 -12.71 17.08
N ASN A 182 5.49 -12.29 15.83
CA ASN A 182 6.44 -11.45 15.11
C ASN A 182 6.05 -9.96 15.07
N GLY A 183 4.96 -9.56 15.73
CA GLY A 183 4.47 -8.18 15.70
C GLY A 183 3.94 -7.73 14.34
N ALA A 184 3.55 -8.68 13.47
CA ALA A 184 3.02 -8.40 12.15
C ALA A 184 1.48 -8.26 12.16
N THR A 185 0.93 -7.73 11.07
CA THR A 185 -0.51 -7.51 10.89
C THR A 185 -1.07 -8.46 9.84
N ILE A 186 -2.22 -9.10 10.14
CA ILE A 186 -3.00 -9.84 9.15
C ILE A 186 -4.10 -8.93 8.60
N MET A 187 -4.17 -8.84 7.28
CA MET A 187 -5.28 -8.24 6.54
C MET A 187 -6.13 -9.36 5.95
N MET A 188 -7.44 -9.20 5.98
CA MET A 188 -8.36 -10.25 5.54
C MET A 188 -9.34 -9.72 4.49
N HIS A 189 -9.46 -10.44 3.37
CA HIS A 189 -10.63 -10.37 2.51
C HIS A 189 -11.70 -11.28 3.11
N ALA A 190 -12.56 -10.72 3.94
CA ALA A 190 -13.40 -11.47 4.89
C ALA A 190 -14.81 -11.73 4.36
N GLU A 191 -14.94 -12.22 3.14
CA GLU A 191 -16.21 -12.70 2.58
C GLU A 191 -16.37 -14.20 2.83
N ASN A 192 -17.61 -14.67 2.99
CA ASN A 192 -17.88 -16.11 3.03
C ASN A 192 -17.83 -16.70 1.61
N GLY A 193 -16.65 -17.03 1.13
CA GLY A 193 -16.41 -17.51 -0.22
C GLY A 193 -17.20 -18.77 -0.57
N ILE A 194 -17.43 -19.67 0.40
CA ILE A 194 -18.21 -20.91 0.19
C ILE A 194 -19.69 -20.57 -0.08
N ALA A 195 -20.28 -19.66 0.70
CA ALA A 195 -21.66 -19.23 0.48
C ALA A 195 -21.81 -18.45 -0.83
N ILE A 196 -20.85 -17.58 -1.14
CA ILE A 196 -20.84 -16.82 -2.40
C ILE A 196 -20.77 -17.77 -3.60
N ASP A 197 -19.90 -18.78 -3.56
CA ASP A 197 -19.79 -19.74 -4.65
C ASP A 197 -21.12 -20.48 -4.93
N VAL A 198 -21.82 -20.90 -3.88
CA VAL A 198 -23.17 -21.47 -4.01
C VAL A 198 -24.14 -20.49 -4.67
N LEU A 199 -24.15 -19.23 -4.24
CA LEU A 199 -25.03 -18.20 -4.83
C LEU A 199 -24.70 -17.93 -6.29
N VAL A 200 -23.41 -17.86 -6.65
CA VAL A 200 -22.95 -17.70 -8.03
C VAL A 200 -23.45 -18.86 -8.91
N GLN A 201 -23.28 -20.11 -8.46
CA GLN A 201 -23.76 -21.28 -9.19
C GLN A 201 -25.30 -21.24 -9.39
N GLN A 202 -26.04 -20.84 -8.36
CA GLN A 202 -27.50 -20.69 -8.46
C GLN A 202 -27.91 -19.60 -9.46
N ARG A 203 -27.20 -18.47 -9.51
CA ARG A 203 -27.47 -17.37 -10.47
C ARG A 203 -27.17 -17.82 -11.90
N ILE A 204 -26.03 -18.46 -12.13
CA ILE A 204 -25.66 -18.99 -13.44
C ILE A 204 -26.72 -20.00 -13.93
N ALA A 205 -27.17 -20.92 -13.07
CA ALA A 205 -28.19 -21.91 -13.42
C ALA A 205 -29.57 -21.27 -13.83
N ARG A 206 -29.85 -20.07 -13.34
CA ARG A 206 -31.05 -19.29 -13.70
C ARG A 206 -30.88 -18.43 -14.97
N GLY A 207 -29.63 -18.32 -15.48
CA GLY A 207 -29.32 -17.40 -16.59
C GLY A 207 -29.13 -15.94 -16.14
N ASP A 208 -29.01 -15.69 -14.86
CA ASP A 208 -28.81 -14.37 -14.25
C ASP A 208 -27.33 -13.97 -14.34
N THR A 209 -26.85 -13.55 -15.53
CA THR A 209 -25.43 -13.26 -15.80
C THR A 209 -25.10 -11.79 -15.95
N ASP A 210 -26.09 -10.90 -15.86
CA ASP A 210 -25.88 -9.46 -15.95
C ASP A 210 -25.14 -8.92 -14.71
N PRO A 211 -24.32 -7.86 -14.83
CA PRO A 211 -23.59 -7.24 -13.70
C PRO A 211 -24.49 -6.81 -12.52
N LYS A 212 -25.76 -6.50 -12.76
CA LYS A 212 -26.74 -6.15 -11.71
C LYS A 212 -26.99 -7.26 -10.68
N TYR A 213 -26.61 -8.51 -10.98
CA TYR A 213 -26.74 -9.65 -10.07
C TYR A 213 -25.50 -9.91 -9.22
N HIS A 214 -24.47 -9.06 -9.35
CA HIS A 214 -23.24 -9.16 -8.56
C HIS A 214 -23.40 -8.68 -7.11
N SER A 215 -24.36 -7.83 -6.82
CA SER A 215 -24.63 -7.27 -5.47
C SER A 215 -25.56 -8.13 -4.63
#